data_d0bd4b4938a349dc41a05fbd03eaa044
#
_entry.id   d0bd4b4938a349dc41a05fbd03eaa044
#
_cell.length_a   1.000
_cell.length_b   1.000
_cell.length_c   1.000
_cell.angle_alpha   90.00
_cell.angle_beta   90.00
_cell.angle_gamma   90.00
#
_symmetry.space_group_name_H-M   'P 1'
#
loop_
_entity.id
_entity.type
_entity.pdbx_description
1 polymer ?
#
loop_
_entity_poly.entity_id
_entity_poly.type
_entity_poly.pdbx_seq_one_letter_code
_entity_poly.pdbx_strand_id
1 'polypeptide(L)'
;LHGLWLGDAPMTPDRPVMLYLHGARYNVAGSAPRIQRMHELGFSVLAIDYRGFGKSTKALPSEDSAREDARAAWDWLARKYPKQHRYIFGHSLGGAIGIDLASHVNDESGVIVESTFTSITDVVSSFKWGWLPFSALVTQRFEAIDKVRTIGSPLLVVHGSNDTLIN
;
A
#
# COMPACT_ATOMS: atom_id res chain seq x y z
N LEU A 1 -4.25 13.26 -6.91
CA LEU A 1 -4.61 12.11 -6.06
C LEU A 1 -5.73 12.47 -5.11
N HIS A 2 -6.62 11.52 -4.86
CA HIS A 2 -7.58 11.56 -3.75
C HIS A 2 -6.98 10.82 -2.56
N GLY A 3 -7.10 11.39 -1.38
CA GLY A 3 -6.65 10.78 -0.12
C GLY A 3 -7.67 10.98 0.99
N LEU A 4 -7.69 10.05 1.93
CA LEU A 4 -8.42 10.11 3.17
C LEU A 4 -7.41 10.18 4.32
N TRP A 5 -7.56 11.17 5.18
CA TRP A 5 -6.85 11.26 6.44
C TRP A 5 -7.77 10.86 7.60
N LEU A 6 -7.34 9.89 8.38
CA LEU A 6 -7.99 9.51 9.64
C LEU A 6 -6.97 9.67 10.77
N GLY A 7 -7.08 10.72 11.53
CA GLY A 7 -6.17 11.04 12.63
C GLY A 7 -6.79 12.02 13.60
N ASP A 8 -6.19 12.12 14.78
CA ASP A 8 -6.65 13.02 15.82
C ASP A 8 -6.29 14.47 15.51
N ALA A 9 -7.09 15.39 16.03
CA ALA A 9 -6.81 16.81 16.01
C ALA A 9 -6.99 17.39 17.42
N PRO A 10 -5.93 17.95 18.06
CA PRO A 10 -4.57 18.06 17.52
C PRO A 10 -3.82 16.74 17.51
N MET A 11 -2.86 16.61 16.60
CA MET A 11 -1.98 15.46 16.51
C MET A 11 -1.06 15.39 17.73
N THR A 12 -1.03 14.26 18.43
CA THR A 12 -0.08 14.07 19.53
C THR A 12 1.33 13.78 19.01
N PRO A 13 2.41 14.27 19.65
CA PRO A 13 3.77 14.12 19.15
C PRO A 13 4.20 12.65 18.97
N ASP A 14 3.72 11.76 19.84
CA ASP A 14 4.13 10.36 19.89
C ASP A 14 3.25 9.44 19.02
N ARG A 15 2.17 9.97 18.43
CA ARG A 15 1.29 9.15 17.60
C ARG A 15 1.93 8.86 16.25
N PRO A 16 2.17 7.58 15.92
CA PRO A 16 2.75 7.22 14.64
C PRO A 16 1.77 7.49 13.49
N VAL A 17 2.32 7.77 12.32
CA VAL A 17 1.55 7.95 11.10
C VAL A 17 1.77 6.78 10.15
N MET A 18 0.77 6.46 9.35
CA MET A 18 0.79 5.33 8.45
C MET A 18 0.29 5.74 7.06
N LEU A 19 1.02 5.36 6.02
CA LEU A 19 0.53 5.35 4.65
C LEU A 19 -0.14 4.00 4.38
N TYR A 20 -1.45 4.02 4.09
CA TYR A 20 -2.23 2.85 3.74
C TYR A 20 -2.39 2.75 2.22
N LEU A 21 -1.98 1.62 1.65
CA LEU A 21 -2.00 1.29 0.24
C LEU A 21 -2.98 0.13 -0.02
N HIS A 22 -4.05 0.41 -0.78
CA HIS A 22 -5.14 -0.57 -0.99
C HIS A 22 -4.81 -1.60 -2.08
N GLY A 23 -5.55 -2.70 -2.07
CA GLY A 23 -5.48 -3.75 -3.10
C GLY A 23 -6.23 -3.39 -4.38
N ALA A 24 -5.98 -4.17 -5.44
CA ALA A 24 -6.51 -3.93 -6.79
C ALA A 24 -8.05 -3.94 -6.90
N ARG A 25 -8.75 -4.68 -6.04
CA ARG A 25 -10.22 -4.79 -6.05
C ARG A 25 -10.92 -3.69 -5.23
N TYR A 26 -10.16 -2.87 -4.55
CA TYR A 26 -10.66 -1.89 -3.60
C TYR A 26 -10.23 -0.47 -4.00
N ASN A 27 -10.71 0.46 -3.23
CA ASN A 27 -10.34 1.85 -3.17
C ASN A 27 -10.31 2.26 -1.69
N VAL A 28 -10.05 3.51 -1.39
CA VAL A 28 -10.06 4.03 -0.02
C VAL A 28 -11.38 3.75 0.69
N ALA A 29 -12.53 3.97 0.02
CA ALA A 29 -13.84 3.73 0.61
C ALA A 29 -14.07 2.24 0.92
N GLY A 30 -13.73 1.34 0.00
CA GLY A 30 -13.84 -0.11 0.21
C GLY A 30 -12.86 -0.65 1.25
N SER A 31 -11.80 0.10 1.56
CA SER A 31 -10.80 -0.24 2.58
C SER A 31 -11.11 0.35 3.95
N ALA A 32 -12.21 1.09 4.10
CA ALA A 32 -12.54 1.81 5.34
C ALA A 32 -12.48 0.95 6.62
N PRO A 33 -12.94 -0.32 6.67
CA PRO A 33 -12.82 -1.14 7.88
C PRO A 33 -11.36 -1.40 8.29
N ARG A 34 -10.44 -1.61 7.33
CA ARG A 34 -9.01 -1.79 7.62
C ARG A 34 -8.37 -0.49 8.10
N ILE A 35 -8.67 0.61 7.43
CA ILE A 35 -8.19 1.95 7.80
C ILE A 35 -8.63 2.28 9.23
N GLN A 36 -9.90 2.04 9.55
CA GLN A 36 -10.44 2.22 10.90
C GLN A 36 -9.70 1.34 11.92
N ARG A 37 -9.46 0.07 11.58
CA ARG A 37 -8.71 -0.85 12.46
C ARG A 37 -7.30 -0.38 12.74
N MET A 38 -6.58 0.14 11.75
CA MET A 38 -5.24 0.72 11.96
C MET A 38 -5.31 1.95 12.86
N HIS A 39 -6.33 2.78 12.69
CA HIS A 39 -6.55 3.92 13.58
C HIS A 39 -6.80 3.51 15.03
N GLU A 40 -7.63 2.50 15.27
CA GLU A 40 -7.90 1.92 16.59
C GLU A 40 -6.64 1.33 17.25
N LEU A 41 -5.71 0.82 16.44
CA LEU A 41 -4.40 0.34 16.89
C LEU A 41 -3.41 1.47 17.22
N GLY A 42 -3.83 2.72 17.09
CA GLY A 42 -3.05 3.89 17.52
C GLY A 42 -2.36 4.66 16.40
N PHE A 43 -2.58 4.32 15.13
CA PHE A 43 -2.00 5.08 14.01
C PHE A 43 -2.91 6.24 13.56
N SER A 44 -2.29 7.31 13.09
CA SER A 44 -2.98 8.24 12.20
C SER A 44 -2.72 7.81 10.76
N VAL A 45 -3.77 7.62 9.97
CA VAL A 45 -3.70 6.93 8.69
C VAL A 45 -3.98 7.87 7.54
N LEU A 46 -3.04 7.95 6.58
CA LEU A 46 -3.26 8.49 5.25
C LEU A 46 -3.52 7.31 4.29
N ALA A 47 -4.70 7.24 3.71
CA ALA A 47 -5.02 6.29 2.66
C ALA A 47 -5.20 7.03 1.34
N ILE A 48 -4.69 6.48 0.24
CA ILE A 48 -4.81 7.09 -1.08
C ILE A 48 -5.50 6.17 -2.08
N ASP A 49 -6.26 6.76 -3.00
CA ASP A 49 -6.65 6.12 -4.26
C ASP A 49 -5.54 6.38 -5.29
N TYR A 50 -4.98 5.35 -5.90
CA TYR A 50 -4.06 5.52 -7.02
C TYR A 50 -4.78 6.11 -8.24
N ARG A 51 -4.07 6.73 -9.18
CA ARG A 51 -4.61 7.11 -10.49
C ARG A 51 -5.28 5.89 -11.15
N GLY A 52 -6.48 6.09 -11.65
CA GLY A 52 -7.32 5.02 -12.20
C GLY A 52 -8.23 4.34 -11.19
N PHE A 53 -8.08 4.60 -9.88
CA PHE A 53 -8.90 4.05 -8.82
C PHE A 53 -9.72 5.11 -8.09
N GLY A 54 -10.84 4.67 -7.50
CA GLY A 54 -11.67 5.44 -6.59
C GLY A 54 -12.02 6.84 -7.10
N LYS A 55 -11.66 7.85 -6.33
CA LYS A 55 -11.91 9.27 -6.62
C LYS A 55 -10.69 10.00 -7.21
N SER A 56 -9.57 9.33 -7.41
CA SER A 56 -8.40 9.90 -8.09
C SER A 56 -8.66 10.11 -9.58
N THR A 57 -7.77 10.84 -10.23
CA THR A 57 -7.84 11.11 -11.67
C THR A 57 -8.00 9.81 -12.45
N LYS A 58 -8.96 9.78 -13.36
CA LYS A 58 -9.18 8.64 -14.25
C LYS A 58 -8.00 8.49 -15.21
N ALA A 59 -7.36 7.35 -15.15
CA ALA A 59 -6.24 6.96 -16.00
C ALA A 59 -6.24 5.43 -16.14
N LEU A 60 -5.52 4.92 -17.12
CA LEU A 60 -5.23 3.49 -17.14
C LEU A 60 -4.21 3.19 -16.03
N PRO A 61 -4.52 2.33 -15.07
CA PRO A 61 -3.59 1.99 -14.00
C PRO A 61 -2.33 1.31 -14.54
N SER A 62 -1.17 1.72 -14.04
CA SER A 62 0.12 1.09 -14.34
C SER A 62 0.96 0.97 -13.07
N GLU A 63 1.97 0.10 -13.12
CA GLU A 63 2.95 -0.02 -12.03
C GLU A 63 3.65 1.32 -11.77
N ASP A 64 4.12 1.99 -12.84
CA ASP A 64 4.82 3.26 -12.71
C ASP A 64 3.94 4.33 -12.09
N SER A 65 2.67 4.45 -12.54
CA SER A 65 1.74 5.41 -11.94
C SER A 65 1.46 5.11 -10.47
N ALA A 66 1.34 3.83 -10.08
CA ALA A 66 1.12 3.46 -8.68
C ALA A 66 2.34 3.75 -7.80
N ARG A 67 3.56 3.54 -8.31
CA ARG A 67 4.81 3.90 -7.64
C ARG A 67 4.94 5.41 -7.40
N GLU A 68 4.69 6.20 -8.46
CA GLU A 68 4.71 7.66 -8.38
C GLU A 68 3.68 8.17 -7.37
N ASP A 69 2.49 7.61 -7.37
CA ASP A 69 1.40 8.00 -6.49
C ASP A 69 1.71 7.67 -5.01
N ALA A 70 2.24 6.47 -4.75
CA ALA A 70 2.67 6.07 -3.42
C ALA A 70 3.83 6.94 -2.92
N ARG A 71 4.81 7.23 -3.79
CA ARG A 71 5.93 8.11 -3.48
C ARG A 71 5.46 9.54 -3.17
N ALA A 72 4.57 10.10 -3.98
CA ALA A 72 4.02 11.43 -3.75
C ALA A 72 3.27 11.53 -2.40
N ALA A 73 2.50 10.49 -2.05
CA ALA A 73 1.80 10.41 -0.77
C ALA A 73 2.78 10.28 0.41
N TRP A 74 3.83 9.48 0.27
CA TRP A 74 4.90 9.35 1.28
C TRP A 74 5.62 10.66 1.51
N ASP A 75 6.03 11.32 0.44
CA ASP A 75 6.72 12.62 0.51
C ASP A 75 5.84 13.70 1.16
N TRP A 76 4.54 13.67 0.90
CA TRP A 76 3.59 14.55 1.59
C TRP A 76 3.55 14.26 3.08
N LEU A 77 3.46 12.97 3.47
CA LEU A 77 3.42 12.51 4.85
C LEU A 77 4.69 12.91 5.60
N ALA A 78 5.86 12.69 4.99
CA ALA A 78 7.16 13.03 5.56
C ALA A 78 7.32 14.54 5.79
N ARG A 79 6.85 15.37 4.85
CA ARG A 79 6.88 16.83 5.01
C ARG A 79 5.89 17.32 6.08
N LYS A 80 4.72 16.70 6.15
CA LYS A 80 3.66 17.12 7.09
C LYS A 80 3.94 16.68 8.52
N TYR A 81 4.56 15.50 8.68
CA TYR A 81 4.82 14.84 9.96
C TYR A 81 6.30 14.40 10.06
N PRO A 82 7.26 15.34 10.06
CA PRO A 82 8.70 15.02 9.97
C PRO A 82 9.26 14.37 11.22
N LYS A 83 8.58 14.52 12.37
CA LYS A 83 9.05 14.01 13.67
C LYS A 83 8.39 12.71 14.10
N GLN A 84 7.28 12.32 13.49
CA GLN A 84 6.54 11.10 13.81
C GLN A 84 7.22 9.87 13.21
N HIS A 85 7.11 8.74 13.90
CA HIS A 85 7.38 7.44 13.31
C HIS A 85 6.41 7.20 12.16
N ARG A 86 6.93 6.85 11.00
CA ARG A 86 6.16 6.66 9.77
C ARG A 86 6.20 5.21 9.32
N TYR A 87 5.04 4.66 9.06
CA TYR A 87 4.88 3.26 8.65
C TYR A 87 4.21 3.17 7.27
N ILE A 88 4.55 2.11 6.54
CA ILE A 88 3.89 1.74 5.29
C ILE A 88 3.05 0.51 5.58
N PHE A 89 1.76 0.54 5.22
CA PHE A 89 0.87 -0.62 5.26
C PHE A 89 0.35 -0.89 3.86
N GLY A 90 0.53 -2.11 3.37
CA GLY A 90 0.04 -2.53 2.07
C GLY A 90 -0.82 -3.79 2.14
N HIS A 91 -2.02 -3.74 1.54
CA HIS A 91 -2.89 -4.89 1.40
C HIS A 91 -2.89 -5.40 -0.04
N SER A 92 -2.63 -6.69 -0.26
CA SER A 92 -2.64 -7.34 -1.58
C SER A 92 -1.70 -6.61 -2.56
N LEU A 93 -2.19 -6.06 -3.69
CA LEU A 93 -1.40 -5.21 -4.61
C LEU A 93 -0.68 -4.06 -3.87
N GLY A 94 -1.35 -3.43 -2.91
CA GLY A 94 -0.75 -2.39 -2.09
C GLY A 94 0.46 -2.85 -1.29
N GLY A 95 0.55 -4.15 -0.97
CA GLY A 95 1.73 -4.74 -0.34
C GLY A 95 2.95 -4.72 -1.25
N ALA A 96 2.79 -5.08 -2.52
CA ALA A 96 3.86 -5.03 -3.51
C ALA A 96 4.32 -3.58 -3.76
N ILE A 97 3.37 -2.64 -3.87
CA ILE A 97 3.67 -1.20 -4.00
C ILE A 97 4.37 -0.68 -2.74
N GLY A 98 3.95 -1.12 -1.55
CA GLY A 98 4.57 -0.73 -0.27
C GLY A 98 6.00 -1.24 -0.12
N ILE A 99 6.29 -2.47 -0.55
CA ILE A 99 7.65 -3.04 -0.60
C ILE A 99 8.51 -2.25 -1.59
N ASP A 100 7.98 -1.95 -2.78
CA ASP A 100 8.69 -1.13 -3.75
C ASP A 100 9.01 0.26 -3.19
N LEU A 101 8.04 0.93 -2.58
CA LEU A 101 8.25 2.23 -1.94
C LEU A 101 9.34 2.15 -0.86
N ALA A 102 9.25 1.17 0.05
CA ALA A 102 10.20 0.98 1.14
C ALA A 102 11.63 0.69 0.64
N SER A 103 11.78 0.05 -0.52
CA SER A 103 13.09 -0.18 -1.13
C SER A 103 13.75 1.09 -1.70
N HIS A 104 13.02 2.20 -1.78
CA HIS A 104 13.46 3.48 -2.35
C HIS A 104 13.42 4.66 -1.36
N VAL A 105 12.99 4.42 -0.12
CA VAL A 105 13.02 5.38 0.98
C VAL A 105 13.92 4.84 2.10
N ASN A 106 14.25 5.64 3.09
CA ASN A 106 15.10 5.25 4.22
C ASN A 106 14.67 5.93 5.52
N ASP A 107 13.47 6.47 5.53
CA ASP A 107 12.91 7.24 6.64
C ASP A 107 11.60 6.64 7.19
N GLU A 108 11.27 5.42 6.75
CA GLU A 108 10.20 4.61 7.33
C GLU A 108 10.67 3.88 8.60
N SER A 109 9.77 3.77 9.56
CA SER A 109 10.00 3.06 10.83
C SER A 109 9.62 1.57 10.76
N GLY A 110 8.93 1.16 9.72
CA GLY A 110 8.56 -0.22 9.46
C GLY A 110 7.55 -0.36 8.33
N VAL A 111 7.47 -1.57 7.80
CA VAL A 111 6.56 -1.95 6.71
C VAL A 111 5.68 -3.11 7.17
N ILE A 112 4.39 -3.03 6.89
CA ILE A 112 3.40 -4.07 7.19
C ILE A 112 2.75 -4.47 5.88
N VAL A 113 2.75 -5.75 5.54
CA VAL A 113 2.07 -6.27 4.36
C VAL A 113 1.07 -7.35 4.74
N GLU A 114 -0.16 -7.21 4.26
CA GLU A 114 -1.26 -8.16 4.51
C GLU A 114 -1.71 -8.80 3.19
N SER A 115 -1.74 -10.14 3.15
CA SER A 115 -2.22 -10.92 2.00
C SER A 115 -1.60 -10.45 0.69
N THR A 116 -0.28 -10.21 0.70
CA THR A 116 0.46 -9.80 -0.50
C THR A 116 1.09 -10.99 -1.18
N PHE A 117 1.42 -10.85 -2.44
CA PHE A 117 2.01 -11.89 -3.27
C PHE A 117 3.49 -11.60 -3.53
N THR A 118 4.26 -12.65 -3.82
CA THR A 118 5.69 -12.56 -4.11
C THR A 118 5.98 -11.97 -5.49
N SER A 119 5.11 -12.28 -6.45
CA SER A 119 5.13 -11.66 -7.79
C SER A 119 3.72 -11.65 -8.41
N ILE A 120 3.44 -10.68 -9.30
CA ILE A 120 2.16 -10.66 -10.06
C ILE A 120 2.05 -11.89 -10.98
N THR A 121 3.15 -12.40 -11.49
CA THR A 121 3.16 -13.61 -12.34
C THR A 121 2.58 -14.83 -11.62
N ASP A 122 2.83 -14.97 -10.32
CA ASP A 122 2.31 -16.07 -9.52
C ASP A 122 0.80 -15.95 -9.30
N VAL A 123 0.31 -14.71 -9.15
CA VAL A 123 -1.14 -14.44 -9.01
C VAL A 123 -1.86 -14.68 -10.32
N VAL A 124 -1.32 -14.25 -11.45
CA VAL A 124 -1.94 -14.42 -12.78
C VAL A 124 -2.01 -15.88 -13.18
N SER A 125 -0.97 -16.67 -12.87
CA SER A 125 -0.96 -18.12 -13.13
C SER A 125 -1.99 -18.88 -12.28
N SER A 126 -2.34 -18.36 -11.10
CA SER A 126 -3.31 -18.95 -10.17
C SER A 126 -4.76 -18.58 -10.48
N PHE A 127 -5.01 -17.55 -11.30
CA PHE A 127 -6.35 -16.98 -11.49
C PHE A 127 -6.87 -17.06 -12.92
N LYS A 128 -8.08 -17.60 -13.06
CA LYS A 128 -8.94 -17.48 -14.24
C LYS A 128 -9.60 -16.08 -14.27
N TRP A 129 -8.81 -15.02 -14.40
CA TRP A 129 -9.28 -13.62 -14.26
C TRP A 129 -9.58 -12.96 -15.61
N GLY A 130 -10.34 -13.61 -16.49
CA GLY A 130 -10.65 -13.11 -17.84
C GLY A 130 -11.57 -11.88 -17.91
N TRP A 131 -11.99 -11.26 -16.79
CA TRP A 131 -12.98 -10.18 -16.80
C TRP A 131 -12.52 -8.84 -16.18
N LEU A 132 -11.30 -8.77 -15.65
CA LEU A 132 -10.78 -7.53 -15.05
C LEU A 132 -9.92 -6.73 -16.03
N PRO A 133 -10.05 -5.40 -16.09
CA PRO A 133 -9.25 -4.54 -16.98
C PRO A 133 -7.79 -4.39 -16.50
N PHE A 134 -7.26 -5.43 -15.85
CA PHE A 134 -5.91 -5.44 -15.29
C PHE A 134 -4.83 -5.91 -16.29
N SER A 135 -5.16 -6.07 -17.57
CA SER A 135 -4.15 -6.45 -18.58
C SER A 135 -2.94 -5.52 -18.61
N ALA A 136 -3.12 -4.25 -18.24
CA ALA A 136 -2.03 -3.29 -18.17
C ALA A 136 -1.17 -3.42 -16.88
N LEU A 137 -1.74 -3.94 -15.77
CA LEU A 137 -1.01 -4.24 -14.53
C LEU A 137 -0.31 -5.59 -14.60
N VAL A 138 -0.84 -6.52 -15.41
CA VAL A 138 -0.33 -7.89 -15.56
C VAL A 138 0.95 -7.96 -16.40
N THR A 139 1.22 -6.96 -17.23
CA THR A 139 2.44 -6.90 -18.05
C THR A 139 3.67 -6.41 -17.28
N GLN A 140 3.50 -5.96 -16.03
CA GLN A 140 4.58 -5.39 -15.22
C GLN A 140 4.87 -6.31 -14.02
N ARG A 141 6.13 -6.67 -13.88
CA ARG A 141 6.62 -7.57 -12.84
C ARG A 141 6.86 -6.80 -11.55
N PHE A 142 5.87 -6.75 -10.65
CA PHE A 142 6.19 -6.42 -9.26
C PHE A 142 7.01 -7.57 -8.66
N GLU A 143 8.31 -7.50 -8.79
CA GLU A 143 9.24 -8.43 -8.16
C GLU A 143 9.47 -8.00 -6.72
N ALA A 144 8.45 -8.17 -5.88
CA ALA A 144 8.49 -7.75 -4.48
C ALA A 144 9.57 -8.51 -3.70
N ILE A 145 9.78 -9.78 -4.02
CA ILE A 145 10.72 -10.64 -3.29
C ILE A 145 12.17 -10.17 -3.40
N ASP A 146 12.58 -9.64 -4.55
CA ASP A 146 13.96 -9.17 -4.73
C ASP A 146 14.20 -7.85 -3.98
N LYS A 147 13.15 -7.05 -3.82
CA LYS A 147 13.19 -5.75 -3.14
C LYS A 147 13.14 -5.86 -1.62
N VAL A 148 12.58 -6.93 -1.07
CA VAL A 148 12.52 -7.14 0.40
C VAL A 148 13.91 -7.05 1.04
N ARG A 149 14.93 -7.53 0.35
CA ARG A 149 16.33 -7.50 0.85
C ARG A 149 16.94 -6.11 0.95
N THR A 150 16.35 -5.12 0.29
CA THR A 150 16.84 -3.74 0.26
C THR A 150 16.09 -2.81 1.21
N ILE A 151 15.03 -3.31 1.87
CA ILE A 151 14.28 -2.56 2.89
C ILE A 151 15.17 -2.38 4.12
N GLY A 152 15.36 -1.13 4.55
CA GLY A 152 16.19 -0.77 5.71
C GLY A 152 15.50 -0.88 7.06
N SER A 153 14.19 -1.11 7.08
CA SER A 153 13.35 -1.15 8.29
C SER A 153 12.73 -2.53 8.54
N PRO A 154 12.19 -2.79 9.76
CA PRO A 154 11.47 -4.02 10.05
C PRO A 154 10.29 -4.25 9.12
N LEU A 155 10.13 -5.50 8.65
CA LEU A 155 9.01 -5.94 7.82
C LEU A 155 8.14 -6.93 8.59
N LEU A 156 6.85 -6.63 8.74
CA LEU A 156 5.82 -7.54 9.25
C LEU A 156 4.99 -8.09 8.08
N VAL A 157 4.97 -9.39 7.92
CA VAL A 157 4.13 -10.08 6.93
C VAL A 157 2.96 -10.75 7.64
N VAL A 158 1.74 -10.40 7.24
CA VAL A 158 0.50 -10.99 7.75
C VAL A 158 -0.18 -11.73 6.61
N HIS A 159 -0.44 -13.03 6.78
CA HIS A 159 -1.07 -13.87 5.78
C HIS A 159 -2.06 -14.83 6.40
N GLY A 160 -3.22 -15.02 5.77
CA GLY A 160 -4.21 -15.99 6.23
C GLY A 160 -3.78 -17.41 5.92
N SER A 161 -3.72 -18.29 6.92
CA SER A 161 -3.35 -19.70 6.74
C SER A 161 -4.27 -20.49 5.79
N ASN A 162 -5.48 -19.98 5.54
CA ASN A 162 -6.47 -20.55 4.61
C ASN A 162 -6.73 -19.61 3.42
N ASP A 163 -5.78 -18.77 3.06
CA ASP A 163 -5.91 -17.93 1.88
C ASP A 163 -5.82 -18.81 0.63
N THR A 164 -6.95 -18.98 -0.04
CA THR A 164 -7.05 -19.78 -1.28
C THR A 164 -6.79 -18.96 -2.54
N LEU A 165 -6.57 -17.64 -2.37
CA LEU A 165 -6.36 -16.69 -3.45
C LEU A 165 -4.87 -16.40 -3.69
N ILE A 166 -4.12 -16.34 -2.60
CA ILE A 166 -2.68 -16.02 -2.59
C ILE A 166 -2.00 -17.09 -1.74
N ASN A 167 -1.28 -17.99 -2.37
CA ASN A 167 -0.46 -19.02 -1.70
C ASN A 167 0.96 -18.52 -1.49
#